data_b61bc93f4735e670930d220f1a3936c2
#
_entry.id   b61bc93f4735e670930d220f1a3936c2
#
_cell.length_a   1.000
_cell.length_b   1.000
_cell.length_c   1.000
_cell.angle_alpha   90.00
_cell.angle_beta   90.00
_cell.angle_gamma   90.00
#
_symmetry.space_group_name_H-M   'P 1'
#
loop_
_entity.id
_entity.type
_entity.pdbx_description
1 polymer ?
#
loop_
_entity_poly.entity_id
_entity_poly.type
_entity_poly.pdbx_seq_one_letter_code
_entity_poly.pdbx_strand_id
1 'polypeptide(L)'
;MKKITNLFVLLGLSLATILFGYAIAVELVHATLEAFHKGLTESEALVLLLTIIDAALVIDLASLVIGNAAAEIKGDAVKDSAYIKEKLSFSLVTISGVNLLKVLTDIASTEIHVVVGAAAIHLVFLVTLVAVKRLNNE
;
A
#
# COMPACT_ATOMS: atom_id res chain seq x y z
N MET A 1 -24.91 12.79 9.54
CA MET A 1 -24.53 11.59 8.78
C MET A 1 -23.01 11.52 8.53
N LYS A 2 -22.32 12.52 7.96
CA LYS A 2 -20.87 12.46 7.69
C LYS A 2 -19.99 12.10 8.91
N LYS A 3 -20.25 12.66 10.10
CA LYS A 3 -19.46 12.36 11.31
C LYS A 3 -19.55 10.89 11.76
N ILE A 4 -20.71 10.27 11.61
CA ILE A 4 -20.89 8.86 11.95
C ILE A 4 -20.12 7.98 10.95
N THR A 5 -20.23 8.26 9.65
CA THR A 5 -19.48 7.56 8.61
C THR A 5 -17.97 7.65 8.86
N ASN A 6 -17.47 8.87 9.17
CA ASN A 6 -16.05 9.07 9.45
C ASN A 6 -15.59 8.35 10.72
N LEU A 7 -16.46 8.22 11.73
CA LEU A 7 -16.15 7.44 12.93
C LEU A 7 -16.01 5.94 12.61
N PHE A 8 -16.90 5.39 11.78
CA PHE A 8 -16.76 4.00 11.32
C PHE A 8 -15.50 3.77 10.49
N VAL A 9 -15.19 4.69 9.57
CA VAL A 9 -13.95 4.64 8.77
C VAL A 9 -12.73 4.70 9.70
N LEU A 10 -12.71 5.62 10.66
CA LEU A 10 -11.61 5.77 11.61
C LEU A 10 -11.38 4.49 12.41
N LEU A 11 -12.43 3.95 13.04
CA LEU A 11 -12.33 2.75 13.87
C LEU A 11 -11.99 1.51 13.04
N GLY A 12 -12.69 1.28 11.93
CA GLY A 12 -12.48 0.12 11.07
C GLY A 12 -11.10 0.11 10.44
N LEU A 13 -10.66 1.24 9.88
CA LEU A 13 -9.35 1.34 9.23
C LEU A 13 -8.21 1.31 10.25
N SER A 14 -8.38 1.92 11.43
CA SER A 14 -7.38 1.82 12.51
C SER A 14 -7.20 0.39 12.98
N LEU A 15 -8.30 -0.34 13.20
CA LEU A 15 -8.25 -1.75 13.58
C LEU A 15 -7.59 -2.60 12.49
N ALA A 16 -7.98 -2.40 11.23
CA ALA A 16 -7.40 -3.12 10.10
C ALA A 16 -5.89 -2.84 9.96
N THR A 17 -5.46 -1.59 10.15
CA THR A 17 -4.04 -1.20 10.09
C THR A 17 -3.24 -1.85 11.22
N ILE A 18 -3.78 -1.92 12.44
CA ILE A 18 -3.13 -2.59 13.57
C ILE A 18 -3.00 -4.10 13.30
N LEU A 19 -4.07 -4.75 12.82
CA LEU A 19 -4.04 -6.18 12.50
C LEU A 19 -3.06 -6.49 11.37
N PHE A 20 -3.02 -5.64 10.34
CA PHE A 20 -2.07 -5.75 9.24
C PHE A 20 -0.62 -5.59 9.74
N GLY A 21 -0.34 -4.56 10.56
CA GLY A 21 0.98 -4.35 11.15
C GLY A 21 1.42 -5.53 12.03
N TYR A 22 0.50 -6.11 12.81
CA TYR A 22 0.78 -7.32 13.58
C TYR A 22 1.13 -8.51 12.68
N ALA A 23 0.36 -8.76 11.61
CA ALA A 23 0.62 -9.85 10.68
C ALA A 23 2.01 -9.72 10.02
N ILE A 24 2.37 -8.52 9.56
CA ILE A 24 3.69 -8.24 8.99
C ILE A 24 4.81 -8.43 10.03
N ALA A 25 4.61 -7.99 11.28
CA ALA A 25 5.60 -8.18 12.34
C ALA A 25 5.85 -9.67 12.62
N VAL A 26 4.81 -10.49 12.66
CA VAL A 26 4.93 -11.95 12.82
C VAL A 26 5.68 -12.58 11.64
N GLU A 27 5.35 -12.19 10.41
CA GLU A 27 6.03 -12.67 9.20
C GLU A 27 7.53 -12.32 9.21
N LEU A 28 7.87 -11.08 9.59
CA LEU A 28 9.26 -10.62 9.71
C LEU A 28 10.05 -11.42 10.78
N VAL A 29 9.44 -11.68 11.92
CA VAL A 29 10.06 -12.49 12.97
C VAL A 29 10.32 -13.91 12.46
N HIS A 30 9.34 -14.54 11.80
CA HIS A 30 9.50 -15.86 11.20
C HIS A 30 10.63 -15.91 10.16
N ALA A 31 10.62 -14.96 9.22
CA ALA A 31 11.65 -14.86 8.18
C ALA A 31 13.05 -14.64 8.77
N THR A 32 13.14 -13.80 9.82
CA THR A 32 14.41 -13.55 10.51
C THR A 32 14.94 -14.81 11.20
N LEU A 33 14.08 -15.56 11.91
CA LEU A 33 14.46 -16.81 12.57
C LEU A 33 14.89 -17.86 11.54
N GLU A 34 14.18 -17.96 10.43
CA GLU A 34 14.53 -18.90 9.35
C GLU A 34 15.87 -18.54 8.71
N ALA A 35 16.14 -17.25 8.52
CA ALA A 35 17.40 -16.72 8.02
C ALA A 35 18.60 -17.12 8.91
N PHE A 36 18.42 -17.07 10.23
CA PHE A 36 19.46 -17.48 11.18
C PHE A 36 19.74 -18.98 11.14
N HIS A 37 18.74 -19.80 10.83
CA HIS A 37 18.90 -21.25 10.83
C HIS A 37 19.38 -21.82 9.49
N LYS A 38 18.93 -21.29 8.36
CA LYS A 38 19.17 -21.83 7.02
C LYS A 38 20.03 -20.94 6.12
N GLY A 39 20.25 -19.67 6.53
CA GLY A 39 20.74 -18.63 5.65
C GLY A 39 19.62 -18.10 4.73
N LEU A 40 19.84 -16.91 4.15
CA LEU A 40 18.95 -16.32 3.14
C LEU A 40 19.63 -16.39 1.78
N THR A 41 18.90 -16.84 0.78
CA THR A 41 19.29 -16.63 -0.61
C THR A 41 19.07 -15.17 -1.00
N GLU A 42 19.77 -14.70 -2.03
CA GLU A 42 19.61 -13.34 -2.53
C GLU A 42 18.14 -13.05 -2.97
N SER A 43 17.50 -14.03 -3.59
CA SER A 43 16.08 -13.91 -4.00
C SER A 43 15.14 -13.77 -2.81
N GLU A 44 15.32 -14.57 -1.75
CA GLU A 44 14.50 -14.50 -0.53
C GLU A 44 14.70 -13.15 0.18
N ALA A 45 15.94 -12.67 0.26
CA ALA A 45 16.25 -11.35 0.83
C ALA A 45 15.56 -10.22 0.05
N LEU A 46 15.54 -10.29 -1.28
CA LEU A 46 14.88 -9.31 -2.13
C LEU A 46 13.36 -9.34 -1.94
N VAL A 47 12.74 -10.51 -1.92
CA VAL A 47 11.29 -10.65 -1.68
C VAL A 47 10.91 -10.11 -0.29
N LEU A 48 11.71 -10.40 0.73
CA LEU A 48 11.49 -9.87 2.08
C LEU A 48 11.57 -8.35 2.12
N LEU A 49 12.59 -7.76 1.47
CA LEU A 49 12.74 -6.31 1.37
C LEU A 49 11.53 -5.66 0.66
N LEU A 50 11.09 -6.23 -0.46
CA LEU A 50 9.91 -5.76 -1.18
C LEU A 50 8.63 -5.87 -0.35
N THR A 51 8.50 -6.92 0.47
CA THR A 51 7.36 -7.09 1.39
C THR A 51 7.34 -6.00 2.47
N ILE A 52 8.50 -5.65 3.03
CA ILE A 52 8.62 -4.56 4.01
C ILE A 52 8.23 -3.21 3.40
N ILE A 53 8.74 -2.92 2.19
CA ILE A 53 8.43 -1.68 1.48
C ILE A 53 6.92 -1.60 1.19
N ASP A 54 6.32 -2.67 0.70
CA ASP A 54 4.89 -2.77 0.41
C ASP A 54 4.04 -2.51 1.66
N ALA A 55 4.39 -3.16 2.78
CA ALA A 55 3.72 -2.96 4.06
C ALA A 55 3.82 -1.51 4.56
N ALA A 56 5.00 -0.89 4.44
CA ALA A 56 5.20 0.50 4.83
C ALA A 56 4.33 1.46 4.01
N LEU A 57 4.21 1.23 2.70
CA LEU A 57 3.35 2.03 1.81
C LEU A 57 1.87 1.89 2.15
N VAL A 58 1.40 0.68 2.46
CA VAL A 58 0.01 0.42 2.87
C VAL A 58 -0.30 1.15 4.18
N ILE A 59 0.61 1.09 5.16
CA ILE A 59 0.46 1.78 6.45
C ILE A 59 0.45 3.31 6.26
N ASP A 60 1.32 3.86 5.41
CA ASP A 60 1.33 5.31 5.11
C ASP A 60 0.01 5.75 4.47
N LEU A 61 -0.50 4.97 3.52
CA LEU A 61 -1.79 5.21 2.89
C LEU A 61 -2.95 5.18 3.90
N ALA A 62 -3.01 4.16 4.75
CA ALA A 62 -4.02 4.04 5.80
C ALA A 62 -3.93 5.22 6.78
N SER A 63 -2.72 5.60 7.19
CA SER A 63 -2.47 6.74 8.09
C SER A 63 -2.96 8.07 7.51
N LEU A 64 -2.82 8.26 6.20
CA LEU A 64 -3.35 9.44 5.51
C LEU A 64 -4.88 9.52 5.60
N VAL A 65 -5.58 8.41 5.35
CA VAL A 65 -7.05 8.35 5.40
C VAL A 65 -7.55 8.50 6.83
N ILE A 66 -6.91 7.82 7.79
CA ILE A 66 -7.21 7.93 9.23
C ILE A 66 -7.03 9.37 9.71
N GLY A 67 -5.92 10.01 9.35
CA GLY A 67 -5.63 11.39 9.72
C GLY A 67 -6.68 12.39 9.21
N ASN A 68 -7.14 12.22 7.97
CA ASN A 68 -8.20 13.06 7.41
C ASN A 68 -9.55 12.83 8.08
N ALA A 69 -9.93 11.56 8.32
CA ALA A 69 -11.17 11.24 9.01
C ALA A 69 -11.18 11.81 10.46
N ALA A 70 -10.05 11.74 11.14
CA ALA A 70 -9.88 12.31 12.48
C ALA A 70 -9.98 13.85 12.49
N ALA A 71 -9.33 14.52 11.53
CA ALA A 71 -9.39 15.97 11.38
C ALA A 71 -10.84 16.45 11.12
N GLU A 72 -11.56 15.75 10.24
CA GLU A 72 -12.96 16.10 9.94
C GLU A 72 -13.89 15.91 11.16
N ILE A 73 -13.65 14.90 11.99
CA ILE A 73 -14.42 14.67 13.23
C ILE A 73 -14.16 15.80 14.24
N LYS A 74 -12.89 16.24 14.38
CA LYS A 74 -12.49 17.33 15.29
C LYS A 74 -12.93 18.72 14.79
N GLY A 75 -13.24 18.85 13.51
CA GLY A 75 -13.52 20.15 12.88
C GLY A 75 -12.26 20.93 12.52
N ASP A 76 -11.11 20.25 12.48
CA ASP A 76 -9.85 20.82 12.03
C ASP A 76 -9.82 20.99 10.51
N ALA A 77 -8.87 21.79 10.00
CA ALA A 77 -8.69 21.95 8.57
C ALA A 77 -8.33 20.60 7.92
N VAL A 78 -9.24 20.11 7.09
CA VAL A 78 -9.02 18.89 6.30
C VAL A 78 -8.05 19.23 5.16
N LYS A 79 -7.12 18.33 4.88
CA LYS A 79 -6.25 18.49 3.71
C LYS A 79 -7.08 18.62 2.44
N ASP A 80 -6.60 19.43 1.51
CA ASP A 80 -7.28 19.65 0.24
C ASP A 80 -7.58 18.31 -0.46
N SER A 81 -8.79 18.17 -0.95
CA SER A 81 -9.25 16.98 -1.68
C SER A 81 -8.35 16.64 -2.87
N ALA A 82 -7.81 17.65 -3.55
CA ALA A 82 -6.87 17.49 -4.66
C ALA A 82 -5.57 16.84 -4.18
N TYR A 83 -4.99 17.31 -3.08
CA TYR A 83 -3.77 16.73 -2.47
C TYR A 83 -3.98 15.27 -2.07
N ILE A 84 -5.14 14.95 -1.45
CA ILE A 84 -5.45 13.58 -1.03
C ILE A 84 -5.55 12.65 -2.24
N LYS A 85 -6.28 13.05 -3.28
CA LYS A 85 -6.45 12.26 -4.50
C LYS A 85 -5.11 12.00 -5.19
N GLU A 86 -4.25 13.00 -5.27
CA GLU A 86 -2.93 12.86 -5.87
C GLU A 86 -2.05 11.90 -5.05
N LYS A 87 -2.01 12.06 -3.73
CA LYS A 87 -1.21 11.20 -2.85
C LYS A 87 -1.72 9.76 -2.85
N LEU A 88 -3.04 9.53 -2.83
CA LEU A 88 -3.66 8.21 -2.94
C LEU A 88 -3.28 7.55 -4.28
N SER A 89 -3.42 8.28 -5.39
CA SER A 89 -3.08 7.76 -6.71
C SER A 89 -1.60 7.41 -6.82
N PHE A 90 -0.70 8.24 -6.26
CA PHE A 90 0.72 7.96 -6.21
C PHE A 90 1.04 6.71 -5.39
N SER A 91 0.43 6.57 -4.21
CA SER A 91 0.61 5.39 -3.35
C SER A 91 0.15 4.11 -4.04
N LEU A 92 -0.99 4.14 -4.75
CA LEU A 92 -1.49 2.98 -5.50
C LEU A 92 -0.54 2.59 -6.64
N VAL A 93 0.04 3.56 -7.37
CA VAL A 93 1.06 3.28 -8.38
C VAL A 93 2.28 2.62 -7.75
N THR A 94 2.75 3.14 -6.62
CA THR A 94 3.93 2.59 -5.94
C THR A 94 3.68 1.18 -5.43
N ILE A 95 2.55 0.91 -4.77
CA ILE A 95 2.16 -0.42 -4.29
C ILE A 95 2.04 -1.41 -5.46
N SER A 96 1.38 -1.01 -6.54
CA SER A 96 1.24 -1.89 -7.72
C SER A 96 2.58 -2.14 -8.41
N GLY A 97 3.50 -1.16 -8.39
CA GLY A 97 4.87 -1.31 -8.89
C GLY A 97 5.69 -2.31 -8.07
N VAL A 98 5.61 -2.24 -6.73
CA VAL A 98 6.26 -3.21 -5.83
C VAL A 98 5.69 -4.61 -6.07
N ASN A 99 4.36 -4.73 -6.21
CA ASN A 99 3.73 -6.02 -6.50
C ASN A 99 4.18 -6.58 -7.86
N LEU A 100 4.28 -5.74 -8.89
CA LEU A 100 4.79 -6.15 -10.20
C LEU A 100 6.25 -6.62 -10.10
N LEU A 101 7.10 -5.94 -9.31
CA LEU A 101 8.48 -6.36 -9.08
C LEU A 101 8.54 -7.73 -8.39
N LYS A 102 7.70 -8.00 -7.39
CA LYS A 102 7.59 -9.33 -6.75
C LYS A 102 7.27 -10.41 -7.78
N VAL A 103 6.26 -10.18 -8.62
CA VAL A 103 5.87 -11.11 -9.69
C VAL A 103 7.00 -11.35 -10.69
N LEU A 104 7.76 -10.29 -11.06
CA LEU A 104 8.89 -10.40 -11.98
C LEU A 104 10.10 -11.10 -11.35
N THR A 105 10.30 -10.99 -10.04
CA THR A 105 11.38 -11.70 -9.32
C THR A 105 11.18 -13.22 -9.38
N ASP A 106 9.93 -13.67 -9.42
CA ASP A 106 9.57 -15.10 -9.49
C ASP A 106 8.95 -15.48 -10.85
N ILE A 107 9.37 -14.80 -11.92
CA ILE A 107 8.78 -14.97 -13.26
C ILE A 107 8.88 -16.41 -13.79
N ALA A 108 9.93 -17.14 -13.39
CA ALA A 108 10.16 -18.51 -13.84
C ALA A 108 9.09 -19.50 -13.30
N SER A 109 8.51 -19.21 -12.12
CA SER A 109 7.47 -20.02 -11.48
C SER A 109 6.06 -19.42 -11.64
N THR A 110 5.97 -18.16 -12.10
CA THR A 110 4.71 -17.42 -12.18
C THR A 110 4.03 -17.64 -13.54
N GLU A 111 2.74 -17.97 -13.52
CA GLU A 111 1.96 -18.14 -14.73
C GLU A 111 1.82 -16.80 -15.49
N ILE A 112 1.95 -16.84 -16.81
CA ILE A 112 1.99 -15.65 -17.66
C ILE A 112 0.77 -14.74 -17.50
N HIS A 113 -0.41 -15.29 -17.21
CA HIS A 113 -1.62 -14.48 -16.99
C HIS A 113 -1.54 -13.64 -15.72
N VAL A 114 -0.82 -14.09 -14.68
CA VAL A 114 -0.58 -13.32 -13.45
C VAL A 114 0.35 -12.15 -13.74
N VAL A 115 1.43 -12.38 -14.52
CA VAL A 115 2.36 -11.32 -14.93
C VAL A 115 1.64 -10.25 -15.74
N VAL A 116 0.86 -10.66 -16.75
CA VAL A 116 0.09 -9.75 -17.59
C VAL A 116 -0.95 -8.99 -16.77
N GLY A 117 -1.64 -9.67 -15.85
CA GLY A 117 -2.60 -9.04 -14.94
C GLY A 117 -1.98 -7.99 -14.05
N ALA A 118 -0.84 -8.27 -13.42
CA ALA A 118 -0.10 -7.33 -12.58
C ALA A 118 0.37 -6.10 -13.38
N ALA A 119 0.91 -6.32 -14.59
CA ALA A 119 1.33 -5.24 -15.48
C ALA A 119 0.14 -4.37 -15.93
N ALA A 120 -1.00 -4.98 -16.27
CA ALA A 120 -2.21 -4.25 -16.66
C ALA A 120 -2.75 -3.38 -15.50
N ILE A 121 -2.81 -3.90 -14.28
CA ILE A 121 -3.23 -3.15 -13.08
C ILE A 121 -2.28 -1.97 -12.84
N HIS A 122 -0.98 -2.19 -12.92
CA HIS A 122 0.01 -1.13 -12.76
C HIS A 122 -0.17 -0.01 -13.80
N LEU A 123 -0.41 -0.37 -15.07
CA LEU A 123 -0.66 0.58 -16.14
C LEU A 123 -1.93 1.40 -15.89
N VAL A 124 -3.03 0.78 -15.42
CA VAL A 124 -4.27 1.47 -15.07
C VAL A 124 -4.03 2.51 -13.98
N PHE A 125 -3.26 2.17 -12.93
CA PHE A 125 -2.95 3.13 -11.88
C PHE A 125 -2.06 4.27 -12.36
N LEU A 126 -1.09 4.01 -13.25
CA LEU A 126 -0.28 5.06 -13.88
C LEU A 126 -1.14 6.04 -14.67
N VAL A 127 -2.05 5.53 -15.49
CA VAL A 127 -3.00 6.37 -16.25
C VAL A 127 -3.87 7.20 -15.31
N THR A 128 -4.37 6.58 -14.24
CA THR A 128 -5.17 7.27 -13.21
C THR A 128 -4.39 8.40 -12.55
N LEU A 129 -3.13 8.16 -12.16
CA LEU A 129 -2.27 9.19 -11.57
C LEU A 129 -2.08 10.39 -12.51
N VAL A 130 -1.80 10.12 -13.80
CA VAL A 130 -1.64 11.17 -14.81
C VAL A 130 -2.93 11.96 -15.00
N ALA A 131 -4.08 11.28 -15.04
CA ALA A 131 -5.40 11.93 -15.15
C ALA A 131 -5.70 12.83 -13.94
N VAL A 132 -5.50 12.32 -12.72
CA VAL A 132 -5.70 13.09 -11.48
C VAL A 132 -4.79 14.32 -11.44
N LYS A 133 -3.52 14.17 -11.84
CA LYS A 133 -2.57 15.28 -11.86
C LYS A 133 -2.93 16.35 -12.87
N ARG A 134 -3.45 15.97 -14.04
CA ARG A 134 -3.94 16.94 -15.04
C ARG A 134 -5.15 17.72 -14.53
N LEU A 135 -6.13 17.01 -13.95
CA LEU A 135 -7.36 17.64 -13.41
C LEU A 135 -7.10 18.57 -12.22
N ASN A 136 -6.03 18.36 -11.46
CA ASN A 136 -5.66 19.23 -10.34
C ASN A 136 -4.89 20.50 -10.79
N ASN A 137 -4.36 20.52 -12.01
CA ASN A 137 -3.59 21.63 -12.55
C ASN A 137 -4.44 22.58 -13.44
N GLU A 138 -5.70 22.24 -13.69
CA GLU A 138 -6.71 23.09 -14.37
C GLU A 138 -7.55 23.86 -13.35
#